data_87e07f415d1f7f0e9834aacbd9d5b961
#
_entry.id   87e07f415d1f7f0e9834aacbd9d5b961
#
_cell.length_a   1.000
_cell.length_b   1.000
_cell.length_c   1.000
_cell.angle_alpha   90.00
_cell.angle_beta   90.00
_cell.angle_gamma   90.00
#
_symmetry.space_group_name_H-M   'P 1'
#
loop_
_entity.id
_entity.type
_entity.pdbx_description
1 polymer ?
#
loop_
_entity_poly.entity_id
_entity_poly.type
_entity_poly.pdbx_seq_one_letter_code
_entity_poly.pdbx_strand_id
1 'polypeptide(L)'
;MITYKIITLGASGSGKTVFLASMFKALGIQADHGFYLHVKNPRQQKLLNAIYTEIIAGDIWPKGTRYSEISEWTYICRVKNPDDLKYYDACEFVYFDYAGGRLTDMNEEDTELQDIIKKSDALLGLIDGKKIQALMTNDNQSDIDSFLNKDLPNIIQWMSDCQVPIHFVISKWDLLEKTFSLKQIRDRLIEIPEFQMLVHKRNLANSPVRLIPVSSVGSNFANLESDGSMKKIPGAIPKPFQVEVPISCVFPDGMKAQLGELLQKREQLENQKQKIVQQNPLLQFMQTAGSFVVDVLLEQMLDQYLPGELKIAKPLLNKLDDLLFSQARIKNQENLYKLRAERDSSLKMVTDEATALTHAIDSFLYIQDKLELDFPESELILQ
;
A
#
# COMPACT_ATOMS: atom_id res chain seq x y z
N MET A 1 7.11 1.97 19.58
CA MET A 1 6.12 1.55 18.56
C MET A 1 6.53 2.14 17.21
N ILE A 2 6.55 1.31 16.16
CA ILE A 2 6.91 1.74 14.80
C ILE A 2 5.75 2.51 14.19
N THR A 3 6.04 3.59 13.45
CA THR A 3 5.03 4.43 12.79
C THR A 3 5.30 4.43 11.28
N TYR A 4 4.28 4.11 10.49
CA TYR A 4 4.29 4.18 9.03
C TYR A 4 3.43 5.35 8.57
N LYS A 5 4.01 6.24 7.77
CA LYS A 5 3.33 7.41 7.20
C LYS A 5 2.90 7.12 5.78
N ILE A 6 1.62 7.27 5.52
CA ILE A 6 0.99 6.96 4.23
C ILE A 6 0.26 8.21 3.75
N ILE A 7 0.50 8.61 2.52
CA ILE A 7 -0.29 9.66 1.88
C ILE A 7 -1.11 9.11 0.73
N THR A 8 -2.36 9.55 0.61
CA THR A 8 -3.21 9.19 -0.52
C THR A 8 -3.38 10.37 -1.46
N LEU A 9 -2.89 10.20 -2.67
CA LEU A 9 -3.06 11.11 -3.79
C LEU A 9 -4.23 10.63 -4.67
N GLY A 10 -5.02 11.54 -5.17
CA GLY A 10 -6.13 11.19 -6.06
C GLY A 10 -7.03 12.39 -6.32
N ALA A 11 -7.59 12.43 -7.52
CA ALA A 11 -8.47 13.51 -7.96
C ALA A 11 -9.72 13.66 -7.08
N SER A 12 -10.40 14.80 -7.19
CA SER A 12 -11.72 14.96 -6.59
C SER A 12 -12.69 13.92 -7.15
N GLY A 13 -13.49 13.30 -6.28
CA GLY A 13 -14.44 12.24 -6.67
C GLY A 13 -13.85 10.83 -6.83
N SER A 14 -12.52 10.64 -6.71
CA SER A 14 -11.91 9.31 -6.78
C SER A 14 -12.27 8.37 -5.61
N GLY A 15 -12.95 8.86 -4.57
CA GLY A 15 -13.45 8.03 -3.48
C GLY A 15 -12.53 7.96 -2.24
N LYS A 16 -11.52 8.84 -2.08
CA LYS A 16 -10.59 8.82 -0.94
C LYS A 16 -11.28 8.77 0.42
N THR A 17 -12.20 9.67 0.67
CA THR A 17 -12.94 9.76 1.95
C THR A 17 -13.81 8.52 2.20
N VAL A 18 -14.43 7.97 1.15
CA VAL A 18 -15.24 6.75 1.22
C VAL A 18 -14.34 5.54 1.49
N PHE A 19 -13.18 5.46 0.81
CA PHE A 19 -12.18 4.42 1.06
C PHE A 19 -11.70 4.43 2.50
N LEU A 20 -11.30 5.60 3.01
CA LEU A 20 -10.81 5.75 4.39
C LEU A 20 -11.83 5.30 5.43
N ALA A 21 -13.10 5.72 5.30
CA ALA A 21 -14.16 5.34 6.21
C ALA A 21 -14.52 3.84 6.13
N SER A 22 -14.50 3.27 4.92
CA SER A 22 -14.77 1.85 4.70
C SER A 22 -13.63 0.97 5.22
N MET A 23 -12.38 1.36 5.00
CA MET A 23 -11.19 0.71 5.58
C MET A 23 -11.25 0.70 7.11
N PHE A 24 -11.52 1.86 7.72
CA PHE A 24 -11.67 1.97 9.18
C PHE A 24 -12.77 1.04 9.69
N LYS A 25 -13.89 0.96 9.01
CA LYS A 25 -15.01 0.11 9.44
C LYS A 25 -14.71 -1.38 9.25
N ALA A 26 -14.14 -1.76 8.12
CA ALA A 26 -13.78 -3.14 7.82
C ALA A 26 -12.71 -3.67 8.79
N LEU A 27 -11.69 -2.85 9.05
CA LEU A 27 -10.61 -3.16 9.98
C LEU A 27 -10.88 -2.78 11.42
N GLY A 28 -12.12 -2.41 11.78
CA GLY A 28 -12.50 -2.09 13.16
C GLY A 28 -12.63 -3.32 14.08
N ILE A 29 -12.55 -4.52 13.51
CA ILE A 29 -12.52 -5.81 14.21
C ILE A 29 -11.43 -6.68 13.63
N GLN A 30 -10.81 -7.55 14.43
CA GLN A 30 -9.68 -8.39 14.02
C GLN A 30 -10.06 -9.39 12.91
N ALA A 31 -11.21 -10.02 12.98
CA ALA A 31 -11.75 -10.98 12.01
C ALA A 31 -10.64 -11.84 11.34
N ASP A 32 -10.78 -12.11 10.02
CA ASP A 32 -9.80 -12.88 9.25
C ASP A 32 -8.54 -12.10 8.84
N HIS A 33 -8.48 -10.79 9.18
CA HIS A 33 -7.30 -9.96 8.87
C HIS A 33 -6.12 -10.25 9.80
N GLY A 34 -6.39 -10.83 10.99
CA GLY A 34 -5.38 -11.11 12.01
C GLY A 34 -5.06 -9.91 12.91
N PHE A 35 -5.46 -8.70 12.53
CA PHE A 35 -5.30 -7.46 13.28
C PHE A 35 -6.54 -6.58 13.13
N TYR A 36 -6.61 -5.49 13.89
CA TYR A 36 -7.61 -4.44 13.69
C TYR A 36 -7.00 -3.05 13.89
N LEU A 37 -7.66 -2.03 13.32
CA LEU A 37 -7.25 -0.65 13.44
C LEU A 37 -8.06 0.05 14.55
N HIS A 38 -7.35 0.62 15.50
CA HIS A 38 -7.90 1.43 16.57
C HIS A 38 -7.55 2.91 16.37
N VAL A 39 -8.57 3.78 16.36
CA VAL A 39 -8.36 5.23 16.30
C VAL A 39 -8.24 5.77 17.73
N LYS A 40 -7.07 6.29 18.07
CA LYS A 40 -6.75 6.79 19.41
C LYS A 40 -7.54 8.07 19.78
N ASN A 41 -7.81 8.91 18.79
CA ASN A 41 -8.51 10.17 18.99
C ASN A 41 -10.03 9.99 18.88
N PRO A 42 -10.81 10.18 19.98
CA PRO A 42 -12.27 9.98 19.97
C PRO A 42 -13.02 10.90 19.00
N ARG A 43 -12.49 12.10 18.69
CA ARG A 43 -13.11 13.03 17.72
C ARG A 43 -12.96 12.47 16.31
N GLN A 44 -11.77 11.96 15.96
CA GLN A 44 -11.54 11.31 14.68
C GLN A 44 -12.40 10.06 14.52
N GLN A 45 -12.50 9.23 15.58
CA GLN A 45 -13.36 8.06 15.57
C GLN A 45 -14.84 8.41 15.32
N LYS A 46 -15.34 9.47 15.97
CA LYS A 46 -16.71 9.97 15.73
C LYS A 46 -16.89 10.44 14.29
N LEU A 47 -15.91 11.15 13.74
CA LEU A 47 -15.98 11.66 12.37
C LEU A 47 -15.99 10.52 11.35
N LEU A 48 -15.12 9.52 11.49
CA LEU A 48 -15.11 8.34 10.62
C LEU A 48 -16.42 7.56 10.68
N ASN A 49 -16.98 7.39 11.90
CA ASN A 49 -18.30 6.77 12.05
C ASN A 49 -19.42 7.59 11.41
N ALA A 50 -19.38 8.93 11.51
CA ALA A 50 -20.34 9.80 10.85
C ALA A 50 -20.26 9.67 9.32
N ILE A 51 -19.05 9.74 8.76
CA ILE A 51 -18.83 9.54 7.31
C ILE A 51 -19.36 8.16 6.87
N TYR A 52 -19.04 7.11 7.62
CA TYR A 52 -19.55 5.76 7.30
C TYR A 52 -21.06 5.66 7.40
N THR A 53 -21.67 6.35 8.37
CA THR A 53 -23.14 6.44 8.51
C THR A 53 -23.76 7.13 7.29
N GLU A 54 -23.15 8.21 6.79
CA GLU A 54 -23.59 8.87 5.55
C GLU A 54 -23.48 7.93 4.34
N ILE A 55 -22.45 7.08 4.29
CA ILE A 55 -22.33 6.05 3.25
C ILE A 55 -23.53 5.10 3.29
N ILE A 56 -23.91 4.61 4.49
CA ILE A 56 -24.93 3.56 4.63
C ILE A 56 -26.35 4.13 4.54
N ALA A 57 -26.64 5.18 5.32
CA ALA A 57 -28.02 5.63 5.61
C ALA A 57 -28.44 6.87 4.82
N GLY A 58 -27.48 7.60 4.23
CA GLY A 58 -27.80 8.80 3.46
C GLY A 58 -28.07 8.50 1.98
N ASP A 59 -28.94 9.27 1.34
CA ASP A 59 -29.14 9.22 -0.11
C ASP A 59 -27.97 9.84 -0.87
N ILE A 60 -27.20 10.71 -0.19
CA ILE A 60 -26.09 11.47 -0.77
C ILE A 60 -24.76 10.85 -0.30
N TRP A 61 -23.76 10.89 -1.17
CA TRP A 61 -22.40 10.50 -0.82
C TRP A 61 -21.73 11.52 0.12
N PRO A 62 -20.83 11.09 1.01
CA PRO A 62 -20.07 12.01 1.85
C PRO A 62 -19.36 13.08 1.03
N LYS A 63 -19.35 14.30 1.54
CA LYS A 63 -18.58 15.38 0.92
C LYS A 63 -17.09 15.09 1.03
N GLY A 64 -16.34 15.37 -0.04
CA GLY A 64 -14.88 15.25 -0.03
C GLY A 64 -14.22 16.23 0.93
N THR A 65 -12.95 15.97 1.21
CA THR A 65 -12.08 16.82 2.05
C THR A 65 -12.03 18.25 1.49
N ARG A 66 -12.13 19.26 2.36
CA ARG A 66 -12.10 20.66 1.95
C ARG A 66 -10.72 21.03 1.39
N TYR A 67 -10.69 21.93 0.42
CA TYR A 67 -9.48 22.34 -0.27
C TYR A 67 -8.35 22.84 0.66
N SER A 68 -8.69 23.53 1.74
CA SER A 68 -7.75 24.09 2.71
C SER A 68 -7.25 23.10 3.76
N GLU A 69 -7.70 21.85 3.73
CA GLU A 69 -7.44 20.90 4.82
C GLU A 69 -6.60 19.70 4.35
N ILE A 70 -5.53 19.40 5.07
CA ILE A 70 -4.90 18.08 5.09
C ILE A 70 -5.33 17.45 6.41
N SER A 71 -6.01 16.33 6.33
CA SER A 71 -6.45 15.60 7.51
C SER A 71 -5.45 14.49 7.82
N GLU A 72 -4.90 14.51 9.02
CA GLU A 72 -4.04 13.45 9.54
C GLU A 72 -4.89 12.48 10.38
N TRP A 73 -4.81 11.19 10.06
CA TRP A 73 -5.52 10.12 10.75
C TRP A 73 -4.53 9.14 11.34
N THR A 74 -4.56 8.96 12.64
CA THR A 74 -3.67 8.03 13.34
C THR A 74 -4.42 6.77 13.73
N TYR A 75 -3.97 5.63 13.17
CA TYR A 75 -4.48 4.29 13.45
C TYR A 75 -3.43 3.47 14.16
N ILE A 76 -3.80 2.85 15.27
CA ILE A 76 -2.98 1.85 15.94
C ILE A 76 -3.41 0.48 15.43
N CYS A 77 -2.47 -0.25 14.83
CA CYS A 77 -2.64 -1.65 14.50
C CYS A 77 -2.54 -2.47 15.78
N ARG A 78 -3.62 -3.14 16.12
CA ARG A 78 -3.76 -3.93 17.35
C ARG A 78 -4.01 -5.39 17.05
N VAL A 79 -3.49 -6.22 17.92
CA VAL A 79 -3.75 -7.65 17.93
C VAL A 79 -4.42 -8.03 19.25
N LYS A 80 -5.52 -8.76 19.17
CA LYS A 80 -6.17 -9.35 20.32
C LYS A 80 -5.73 -10.80 20.45
N ASN A 81 -5.10 -11.15 21.55
CA ASN A 81 -4.78 -12.55 21.84
C ASN A 81 -6.09 -13.31 22.19
N PRO A 82 -6.35 -14.46 21.55
CA PRO A 82 -7.57 -15.24 21.78
C PRO A 82 -7.61 -15.91 23.16
N ASP A 83 -6.46 -16.18 23.79
CA ASP A 83 -6.37 -16.95 25.04
C ASP A 83 -6.57 -16.06 26.26
N ASP A 84 -5.90 -14.88 26.32
CA ASP A 84 -5.99 -13.96 27.46
C ASP A 84 -6.93 -12.77 27.21
N LEU A 85 -7.45 -12.64 26.00
CA LEU A 85 -8.36 -11.58 25.52
C LEU A 85 -7.79 -10.16 25.63
N LYS A 86 -6.48 -10.02 25.88
CA LYS A 86 -5.80 -8.72 25.91
C LYS A 86 -5.51 -8.19 24.53
N TYR A 87 -5.27 -6.88 24.48
CA TYR A 87 -4.95 -6.14 23.28
C TYR A 87 -3.51 -5.66 23.36
N TYR A 88 -2.76 -5.86 22.27
CA TYR A 88 -1.37 -5.44 22.14
C TYR A 88 -1.21 -4.54 20.92
N ASP A 89 -0.52 -3.42 21.09
CA ASP A 89 -0.26 -2.47 20.04
C ASP A 89 0.94 -2.95 19.22
N ALA A 90 0.76 -3.21 17.92
CA ALA A 90 1.80 -3.72 17.04
C ALA A 90 2.60 -2.57 16.39
N CYS A 91 1.89 -1.70 15.65
CA CYS A 91 2.47 -0.55 14.97
C CYS A 91 1.44 0.57 14.83
N GLU A 92 1.88 1.72 14.33
CA GLU A 92 1.03 2.87 14.07
C GLU A 92 1.06 3.23 12.58
N PHE A 93 -0.10 3.55 12.02
CA PHE A 93 -0.23 4.12 10.67
C PHE A 93 -0.73 5.56 10.79
N VAL A 94 0.04 6.49 10.24
CA VAL A 94 -0.37 7.88 10.09
C VAL A 94 -0.74 8.09 8.63
N TYR A 95 -2.03 8.30 8.40
CA TYR A 95 -2.62 8.42 7.08
C TYR A 95 -2.99 9.87 6.79
N PHE A 96 -2.45 10.43 5.73
CA PHE A 96 -2.74 11.79 5.29
C PHE A 96 -3.80 11.75 4.18
N ASP A 97 -4.99 12.31 4.47
CA ASP A 97 -6.06 12.54 3.50
C ASP A 97 -5.98 13.97 2.99
N TYR A 98 -5.75 14.07 1.71
CA TYR A 98 -5.46 15.30 1.01
C TYR A 98 -6.59 15.67 0.05
N ALA A 99 -6.96 16.96 0.01
CA ALA A 99 -8.02 17.42 -0.87
C ALA A 99 -7.67 17.24 -2.35
N GLY A 100 -8.46 16.44 -3.07
CA GLY A 100 -8.17 16.12 -4.47
C GLY A 100 -8.12 17.33 -5.41
N GLY A 101 -8.73 18.45 -5.04
CA GLY A 101 -8.63 19.71 -5.80
C GLY A 101 -7.23 20.32 -5.77
N ARG A 102 -6.50 20.24 -4.64
CA ARG A 102 -5.11 20.74 -4.54
C ARG A 102 -4.14 19.97 -5.43
N LEU A 103 -4.39 18.68 -5.67
CA LEU A 103 -3.56 17.86 -6.55
C LEU A 103 -3.55 18.38 -7.99
N THR A 104 -4.64 19.01 -8.42
CA THR A 104 -4.87 19.45 -9.80
C THR A 104 -4.71 20.95 -10.00
N ASP A 105 -4.39 21.69 -8.94
CA ASP A 105 -4.17 23.14 -9.00
C ASP A 105 -2.67 23.41 -9.17
N MET A 106 -2.30 23.73 -10.41
CA MET A 106 -0.89 23.92 -10.79
C MET A 106 -0.33 25.32 -10.43
N ASN A 107 -1.13 26.17 -9.79
CA ASN A 107 -0.78 27.60 -9.65
C ASN A 107 0.07 27.92 -8.41
N GLU A 108 0.26 26.98 -7.47
CA GLU A 108 1.07 27.20 -6.28
C GLU A 108 2.00 25.99 -6.02
N GLU A 109 3.25 26.25 -5.65
CA GLU A 109 4.14 25.25 -5.07
C GLU A 109 3.58 24.83 -3.71
N ASP A 110 2.91 23.67 -3.64
CA ASP A 110 2.42 23.12 -2.38
C ASP A 110 3.57 22.49 -1.58
N THR A 111 4.32 23.35 -0.91
CA THR A 111 5.48 22.94 -0.10
C THR A 111 5.08 22.03 1.06
N GLU A 112 3.89 22.20 1.63
CA GLU A 112 3.37 21.35 2.69
C GLU A 112 3.14 19.92 2.19
N LEU A 113 2.52 19.76 1.02
CA LEU A 113 2.33 18.46 0.39
C LEU A 113 3.66 17.81 0.03
N GLN A 114 4.61 18.58 -0.54
CA GLN A 114 5.95 18.06 -0.85
C GLN A 114 6.66 17.53 0.40
N ASP A 115 6.56 18.23 1.51
CA ASP A 115 7.18 17.83 2.77
C ASP A 115 6.55 16.57 3.35
N ILE A 116 5.23 16.40 3.22
CA ILE A 116 4.53 15.19 3.65
C ILE A 116 4.95 14.02 2.76
N ILE A 117 4.98 14.19 1.44
CA ILE A 117 5.39 13.14 0.48
C ILE A 117 6.81 12.67 0.79
N LYS A 118 7.76 13.60 1.00
CA LYS A 118 9.16 13.27 1.31
C LYS A 118 9.32 12.49 2.63
N LYS A 119 8.40 12.66 3.57
CA LYS A 119 8.41 12.02 4.89
C LYS A 119 7.51 10.78 4.96
N SER A 120 6.86 10.42 3.86
CA SER A 120 5.98 9.26 3.79
C SER A 120 6.77 7.97 3.52
N ASP A 121 6.28 6.86 4.07
CA ASP A 121 6.84 5.52 3.89
C ASP A 121 6.20 4.77 2.72
N ALA A 122 5.02 5.22 2.26
CA ALA A 122 4.35 4.75 1.05
C ALA A 122 3.42 5.80 0.46
N LEU A 123 3.24 5.77 -0.87
CA LEU A 123 2.30 6.63 -1.59
C LEU A 123 1.17 5.78 -2.17
N LEU A 124 -0.07 6.16 -1.88
CA LEU A 124 -1.25 5.57 -2.50
C LEU A 124 -1.78 6.51 -3.59
N GLY A 125 -1.83 6.07 -4.83
CA GLY A 125 -2.47 6.79 -5.94
C GLY A 125 -3.87 6.25 -6.17
N LEU A 126 -4.91 6.95 -5.71
CA LEU A 126 -6.29 6.53 -5.92
C LEU A 126 -6.76 6.90 -7.33
N ILE A 127 -6.93 5.88 -8.17
CA ILE A 127 -7.43 5.98 -9.54
C ILE A 127 -8.94 5.69 -9.54
N ASP A 128 -9.72 6.58 -10.14
CA ASP A 128 -11.18 6.42 -10.21
C ASP A 128 -11.59 5.32 -11.19
N GLY A 129 -12.17 4.22 -10.68
CA GLY A 129 -12.65 3.10 -11.49
C GLY A 129 -13.70 3.47 -12.53
N LYS A 130 -14.50 4.52 -12.30
CA LYS A 130 -15.42 5.05 -13.32
C LYS A 130 -14.66 5.58 -14.54
N LYS A 131 -13.57 6.32 -14.30
CA LYS A 131 -12.73 6.85 -15.40
C LYS A 131 -11.94 5.74 -16.10
N ILE A 132 -11.51 4.72 -15.35
CA ILE A 132 -10.92 3.50 -15.94
C ILE A 132 -11.96 2.79 -16.81
N GLN A 133 -13.20 2.66 -16.37
CA GLN A 133 -14.26 2.08 -17.19
C GLN A 133 -14.43 2.85 -18.51
N ALA A 134 -14.55 4.17 -18.45
CA ALA A 134 -14.64 5.02 -19.64
C ALA A 134 -13.43 4.82 -20.59
N LEU A 135 -12.22 4.75 -20.05
CA LEU A 135 -11.00 4.49 -20.81
C LEU A 135 -11.00 3.11 -21.50
N MET A 136 -11.52 2.08 -20.83
CA MET A 136 -11.57 0.71 -21.33
C MET A 136 -12.65 0.50 -22.38
N THR A 137 -13.81 1.16 -22.23
CA THR A 137 -14.94 1.08 -23.17
C THR A 137 -14.84 2.09 -24.30
N ASN A 138 -13.95 3.07 -24.18
CA ASN A 138 -13.88 4.25 -25.06
C ASN A 138 -15.18 5.05 -25.08
N ASP A 139 -15.94 5.03 -24.00
CA ASP A 139 -17.15 5.79 -23.76
C ASP A 139 -16.88 7.00 -22.85
N ASN A 140 -17.64 8.09 -23.01
CA ASN A 140 -17.48 9.30 -22.20
C ASN A 140 -16.10 9.96 -22.34
N GLN A 141 -15.89 10.61 -23.49
CA GLN A 141 -14.62 11.28 -23.82
C GLN A 141 -14.18 12.30 -22.74
N SER A 142 -15.13 12.97 -22.06
CA SER A 142 -14.81 13.92 -20.99
C SER A 142 -14.10 13.25 -19.78
N ASP A 143 -14.55 12.06 -19.38
CA ASP A 143 -13.91 11.30 -18.30
C ASP A 143 -12.54 10.77 -18.74
N ILE A 144 -12.41 10.33 -20.00
CA ILE A 144 -11.13 9.89 -20.59
C ILE A 144 -10.12 11.04 -20.60
N ASP A 145 -10.52 12.19 -21.17
CA ASP A 145 -9.65 13.37 -21.28
C ASP A 145 -9.23 13.90 -19.90
N SER A 146 -10.16 13.93 -18.94
CA SER A 146 -9.87 14.30 -17.57
C SER A 146 -8.88 13.34 -16.92
N PHE A 147 -9.02 12.04 -17.14
CA PHE A 147 -8.11 11.03 -16.61
C PHE A 147 -6.72 11.13 -17.22
N LEU A 148 -6.63 11.15 -18.55
CA LEU A 148 -5.36 11.09 -19.27
C LEU A 148 -4.56 12.41 -19.19
N ASN A 149 -5.25 13.57 -19.21
CA ASN A 149 -4.59 14.87 -19.30
C ASN A 149 -4.51 15.61 -17.96
N LYS A 150 -5.19 15.13 -16.92
CA LYS A 150 -5.24 15.83 -15.63
C LYS A 150 -4.96 14.91 -14.44
N ASP A 151 -5.78 13.89 -14.21
CA ASP A 151 -5.74 13.13 -12.96
C ASP A 151 -4.47 12.28 -12.86
N LEU A 152 -4.23 11.42 -13.85
CA LEU A 152 -3.10 10.50 -13.85
C LEU A 152 -1.75 11.23 -13.95
N PRO A 153 -1.55 12.22 -14.85
CA PRO A 153 -0.30 12.98 -14.90
C PRO A 153 0.05 13.68 -13.59
N ASN A 154 -0.93 14.28 -12.91
CA ASN A 154 -0.70 14.95 -11.64
C ASN A 154 -0.32 13.96 -10.52
N ILE A 155 -0.97 12.80 -10.45
CA ILE A 155 -0.59 11.74 -9.51
C ILE A 155 0.85 11.29 -9.80
N ILE A 156 1.18 11.02 -11.05
CA ILE A 156 2.52 10.58 -11.48
C ILE A 156 3.58 11.63 -11.16
N GLN A 157 3.32 12.90 -11.41
CA GLN A 157 4.25 13.98 -11.11
C GLN A 157 4.66 13.98 -9.63
N TRP A 158 3.70 13.88 -8.71
CA TRP A 158 3.98 13.82 -7.28
C TRP A 158 4.70 12.55 -6.84
N MET A 159 4.55 11.45 -7.58
CA MET A 159 5.18 10.16 -7.29
C MET A 159 6.56 10.00 -7.92
N SER A 160 6.91 10.82 -8.91
CA SER A 160 8.11 10.60 -9.74
C SER A 160 9.42 10.77 -8.98
N ASP A 161 9.45 11.60 -7.94
CA ASP A 161 10.68 11.93 -7.20
C ASP A 161 10.79 11.20 -5.86
N CYS A 162 9.80 10.39 -5.49
CA CYS A 162 9.86 9.60 -4.28
C CYS A 162 10.62 8.28 -4.47
N GLN A 163 11.20 7.75 -3.40
CA GLN A 163 11.88 6.45 -3.40
C GLN A 163 11.08 5.33 -2.71
N VAL A 164 9.99 5.70 -2.05
CA VAL A 164 9.14 4.76 -1.31
C VAL A 164 8.21 3.97 -2.23
N PRO A 165 7.64 2.83 -1.80
CA PRO A 165 6.68 2.06 -2.58
C PRO A 165 5.50 2.89 -3.06
N ILE A 166 5.01 2.57 -4.25
CA ILE A 166 3.84 3.20 -4.86
C ILE A 166 2.74 2.16 -5.04
N HIS A 167 1.56 2.44 -4.48
CA HIS A 167 0.39 1.60 -4.66
C HIS A 167 -0.68 2.38 -5.43
N PHE A 168 -0.92 2.02 -6.69
CA PHE A 168 -2.08 2.52 -7.43
C PHE A 168 -3.31 1.71 -7.02
N VAL A 169 -4.24 2.37 -6.34
CA VAL A 169 -5.49 1.80 -5.87
C VAL A 169 -6.59 2.11 -6.89
N ILE A 170 -7.06 1.11 -7.61
CA ILE A 170 -8.23 1.25 -8.48
C ILE A 170 -9.47 1.22 -7.61
N SER A 171 -10.02 2.40 -7.32
CA SER A 171 -11.26 2.53 -6.55
C SER A 171 -12.47 2.09 -7.38
N LYS A 172 -13.62 1.89 -6.74
CA LYS A 172 -14.88 1.50 -7.42
C LYS A 172 -14.69 0.26 -8.33
N TRP A 173 -13.90 -0.71 -7.85
CA TRP A 173 -13.64 -1.96 -8.58
C TRP A 173 -14.92 -2.71 -8.95
N ASP A 174 -15.97 -2.55 -8.17
CA ASP A 174 -17.32 -3.07 -8.40
C ASP A 174 -17.93 -2.66 -9.75
N LEU A 175 -17.47 -1.55 -10.36
CA LEU A 175 -17.86 -1.15 -11.73
C LEU A 175 -17.10 -1.93 -12.81
N LEU A 176 -15.96 -2.50 -12.49
CA LEU A 176 -15.00 -3.09 -13.43
C LEU A 176 -14.99 -4.61 -13.41
N GLU A 177 -15.12 -5.21 -12.23
CA GLU A 177 -14.85 -6.63 -11.95
C GLU A 177 -15.61 -7.64 -12.84
N LYS A 178 -16.81 -7.26 -13.31
CA LYS A 178 -17.63 -8.12 -14.17
C LYS A 178 -17.28 -8.04 -15.65
N THR A 179 -16.56 -7.00 -16.06
CA THR A 179 -16.33 -6.67 -17.47
C THR A 179 -14.86 -6.79 -17.83
N PHE A 180 -13.96 -6.41 -16.91
CA PHE A 180 -12.53 -6.32 -17.17
C PHE A 180 -11.73 -7.07 -16.11
N SER A 181 -10.69 -7.80 -16.53
CA SER A 181 -9.68 -8.33 -15.64
C SER A 181 -8.65 -7.25 -15.28
N LEU A 182 -7.98 -7.41 -14.13
CA LEU A 182 -6.89 -6.52 -13.74
C LEU A 182 -5.78 -6.50 -14.81
N LYS A 183 -5.52 -7.64 -15.47
CA LYS A 183 -4.56 -7.74 -16.58
C LYS A 183 -4.89 -6.78 -17.72
N GLN A 184 -6.14 -6.75 -18.18
CA GLN A 184 -6.55 -5.86 -19.27
C GLN A 184 -6.36 -4.39 -18.89
N ILE A 185 -6.72 -4.03 -17.66
CA ILE A 185 -6.55 -2.65 -17.16
C ILE A 185 -5.06 -2.30 -17.03
N ARG A 186 -4.25 -3.21 -16.47
CA ARG A 186 -2.79 -3.04 -16.40
C ARG A 186 -2.20 -2.78 -17.81
N ASP A 187 -2.53 -3.64 -18.75
CA ASP A 187 -1.99 -3.56 -20.10
C ASP A 187 -2.36 -2.21 -20.74
N ARG A 188 -3.59 -1.74 -20.53
CA ARG A 188 -4.06 -0.43 -21.01
C ARG A 188 -3.34 0.75 -20.32
N LEU A 189 -3.08 0.66 -19.02
CA LEU A 189 -2.34 1.70 -18.28
C LEU A 189 -0.87 1.76 -18.73
N ILE A 190 -0.23 0.62 -18.99
CA ILE A 190 1.16 0.56 -19.47
C ILE A 190 1.32 1.17 -20.87
N GLU A 191 0.26 1.25 -21.69
CA GLU A 191 0.30 1.97 -22.96
C GLU A 191 0.42 3.49 -22.79
N ILE A 192 0.19 4.03 -21.59
CA ILE A 192 0.35 5.45 -21.28
C ILE A 192 1.83 5.73 -20.97
N PRO A 193 2.53 6.56 -21.78
CA PRO A 193 3.97 6.70 -21.69
C PRO A 193 4.47 7.14 -20.31
N GLU A 194 3.79 8.08 -19.65
CA GLU A 194 4.17 8.62 -18.36
C GLU A 194 4.03 7.55 -17.26
N PHE A 195 2.98 6.74 -17.33
CA PHE A 195 2.77 5.64 -16.40
C PHE A 195 3.83 4.54 -16.59
N GLN A 196 4.10 4.17 -17.84
CA GLN A 196 5.15 3.21 -18.19
C GLN A 196 6.53 3.67 -17.69
N MET A 197 6.87 4.94 -17.92
CA MET A 197 8.14 5.53 -17.48
C MET A 197 8.26 5.50 -15.94
N LEU A 198 7.20 5.85 -15.21
CA LEU A 198 7.21 5.77 -13.76
C LEU A 198 7.47 4.34 -13.28
N VAL A 199 6.73 3.36 -13.79
CA VAL A 199 6.89 1.95 -13.41
C VAL A 199 8.30 1.47 -13.74
N HIS A 200 8.81 1.78 -14.93
CA HIS A 200 10.19 1.40 -15.34
C HIS A 200 11.25 2.01 -14.41
N LYS A 201 11.17 3.33 -14.13
CA LYS A 201 12.07 4.03 -13.19
C LYS A 201 12.07 3.37 -11.81
N ARG A 202 10.90 2.97 -11.32
CA ARG A 202 10.75 2.32 -10.01
C ARG A 202 11.31 0.90 -10.00
N ASN A 203 11.07 0.13 -11.07
CA ASN A 203 11.64 -1.22 -11.20
C ASN A 203 13.17 -1.19 -11.24
N LEU A 204 13.78 -0.22 -11.94
CA LEU A 204 15.23 -0.03 -11.92
C LEU A 204 15.77 0.30 -10.51
N ALA A 205 14.99 0.95 -9.68
CA ALA A 205 15.33 1.26 -8.29
C ALA A 205 14.98 0.10 -7.32
N ASN A 206 14.51 -1.05 -7.82
CA ASN A 206 13.98 -2.16 -7.03
C ASN A 206 12.87 -1.75 -6.04
N SER A 207 12.13 -0.68 -6.34
CA SER A 207 11.05 -0.19 -5.52
C SER A 207 9.72 -0.68 -6.08
N PRO A 208 8.92 -1.42 -5.29
CA PRO A 208 7.66 -1.99 -5.75
C PRO A 208 6.66 -0.95 -6.21
N VAL A 209 5.98 -1.24 -7.32
CA VAL A 209 4.79 -0.53 -7.78
C VAL A 209 3.65 -1.55 -7.85
N ARG A 210 2.53 -1.25 -7.20
CA ARG A 210 1.37 -2.14 -7.21
C ARG A 210 0.16 -1.51 -7.87
N LEU A 211 -0.67 -2.36 -8.46
CA LEU A 211 -2.01 -2.04 -8.94
C LEU A 211 -3.01 -2.86 -8.12
N ILE A 212 -3.77 -2.21 -7.24
CA ILE A 212 -4.62 -2.89 -6.24
C ILE A 212 -6.09 -2.57 -6.52
N PRO A 213 -6.91 -3.56 -6.91
CA PRO A 213 -8.34 -3.36 -7.10
C PRO A 213 -9.06 -3.26 -5.75
N VAL A 214 -9.83 -2.19 -5.55
CA VAL A 214 -10.54 -1.93 -4.28
C VAL A 214 -11.97 -1.46 -4.55
N SER A 215 -12.94 -2.04 -3.86
CA SER A 215 -14.26 -1.46 -3.75
C SER A 215 -14.58 -1.11 -2.29
N SER A 216 -14.82 0.16 -2.04
CA SER A 216 -15.14 0.65 -0.68
C SER A 216 -16.51 0.22 -0.21
N VAL A 217 -17.42 -0.12 -1.11
CA VAL A 217 -18.81 -0.47 -0.78
C VAL A 217 -19.22 -1.83 -1.33
N GLY A 218 -18.46 -2.38 -2.27
CA GLY A 218 -18.72 -3.67 -2.93
C GLY A 218 -19.82 -3.63 -3.97
N SER A 219 -19.95 -4.74 -4.68
CA SER A 219 -20.98 -4.93 -5.73
C SER A 219 -22.39 -4.84 -5.14
N ASN A 220 -23.33 -4.34 -5.93
CA ASN A 220 -24.73 -4.21 -5.58
C ASN A 220 -25.05 -3.20 -4.46
N PHE A 221 -24.16 -2.27 -4.13
CA PHE A 221 -24.45 -1.18 -3.21
C PHE A 221 -24.90 0.09 -3.92
N ALA A 222 -24.32 0.38 -5.08
CA ALA A 222 -24.68 1.54 -5.89
C ALA A 222 -24.58 1.21 -7.38
N ASN A 223 -25.36 1.92 -8.20
CA ASN A 223 -25.31 1.85 -9.64
C ASN A 223 -24.72 3.14 -10.23
N LEU A 224 -24.01 3.01 -11.34
CA LEU A 224 -23.63 4.14 -12.17
C LEU A 224 -24.81 4.51 -13.08
N GLU A 225 -25.35 5.71 -12.91
CA GLU A 225 -26.43 6.22 -13.74
C GLU A 225 -25.91 6.80 -15.07
N SER A 226 -26.79 7.00 -16.02
CA SER A 226 -26.45 7.53 -17.36
C SER A 226 -25.88 8.96 -17.33
N ASP A 227 -26.17 9.73 -16.28
CA ASP A 227 -25.59 11.07 -16.05
C ASP A 227 -24.20 11.02 -15.41
N GLY A 228 -23.69 9.82 -15.16
CA GLY A 228 -22.38 9.59 -14.53
C GLY A 228 -22.38 9.71 -13.01
N SER A 229 -23.52 9.87 -12.37
CA SER A 229 -23.65 9.86 -10.91
C SER A 229 -23.70 8.44 -10.36
N MET A 230 -23.20 8.26 -9.13
CA MET A 230 -23.31 6.99 -8.39
C MET A 230 -24.55 7.05 -7.50
N LYS A 231 -25.57 6.25 -7.80
CA LYS A 231 -26.82 6.18 -7.04
C LYS A 231 -26.85 4.95 -6.16
N LYS A 232 -27.08 5.14 -4.85
CA LYS A 232 -27.19 4.06 -3.88
C LYS A 232 -28.46 3.25 -4.10
N ILE A 233 -28.36 1.94 -3.89
CA ILE A 233 -29.49 1.02 -3.95
C ILE A 233 -30.16 1.01 -2.57
N PRO A 234 -31.45 1.35 -2.45
CA PRO A 234 -32.15 1.37 -1.16
C PRO A 234 -32.05 0.04 -0.42
N GLY A 235 -31.66 0.07 0.85
CA GLY A 235 -31.56 -1.13 1.69
C GLY A 235 -30.32 -2.00 1.44
N ALA A 236 -29.45 -1.63 0.49
CA ALA A 236 -28.20 -2.35 0.27
C ALA A 236 -27.24 -2.17 1.44
N ILE A 237 -26.51 -3.24 1.76
CA ILE A 237 -25.48 -3.25 2.82
C ILE A 237 -24.10 -3.23 2.14
N PRO A 238 -23.19 -2.31 2.52
CA PRO A 238 -21.85 -2.30 1.98
C PRO A 238 -21.10 -3.60 2.29
N LYS A 239 -20.40 -4.12 1.29
CA LYS A 239 -19.48 -5.26 1.42
C LYS A 239 -18.14 -4.85 0.81
N PRO A 240 -17.30 -4.12 1.56
CA PRO A 240 -16.00 -3.68 1.05
C PRO A 240 -15.17 -4.84 0.52
N PHE A 241 -14.40 -4.58 -0.53
CA PHE A 241 -13.52 -5.55 -1.15
C PHE A 241 -12.09 -5.01 -1.15
N GLN A 242 -11.16 -5.76 -0.58
CA GLN A 242 -9.72 -5.47 -0.52
C GLN A 242 -9.34 -4.09 0.06
N VAL A 243 -10.15 -3.51 0.92
CA VAL A 243 -9.84 -2.21 1.56
C VAL A 243 -8.67 -2.29 2.55
N GLU A 244 -8.36 -3.48 3.06
CA GLU A 244 -7.22 -3.78 3.94
C GLU A 244 -5.90 -3.91 3.19
N VAL A 245 -5.94 -4.24 1.90
CA VAL A 245 -4.76 -4.59 1.11
C VAL A 245 -3.77 -3.43 0.97
N PRO A 246 -4.19 -2.20 0.61
CA PRO A 246 -3.24 -1.10 0.43
C PRO A 246 -2.39 -0.82 1.66
N ILE A 247 -2.98 -0.88 2.87
CA ILE A 247 -2.25 -0.63 4.12
C ILE A 247 -1.36 -1.83 4.50
N SER A 248 -1.81 -3.05 4.20
CA SER A 248 -1.05 -4.28 4.51
C SER A 248 0.20 -4.43 3.64
N CYS A 249 0.20 -3.90 2.41
CA CYS A 249 1.35 -3.93 1.52
C CYS A 249 2.45 -2.90 1.89
N VAL A 250 2.16 -1.92 2.75
CA VAL A 250 3.12 -0.83 3.08
C VAL A 250 4.41 -1.38 3.67
N PHE A 251 4.30 -2.22 4.68
CA PHE A 251 5.48 -2.78 5.35
C PHE A 251 6.31 -3.71 4.43
N PRO A 252 5.73 -4.76 3.81
CA PRO A 252 6.49 -5.67 2.97
C PRO A 252 7.17 -4.97 1.78
N ASP A 253 6.46 -4.05 1.12
CA ASP A 253 7.01 -3.33 -0.02
C ASP A 253 8.04 -2.28 0.40
N GLY A 254 7.86 -1.65 1.57
CA GLY A 254 8.85 -0.78 2.18
C GLY A 254 10.17 -1.50 2.43
N MET A 255 10.11 -2.71 2.98
CA MET A 255 11.29 -3.56 3.19
C MET A 255 11.97 -3.95 1.88
N LYS A 256 11.19 -4.33 0.84
CA LYS A 256 11.75 -4.61 -0.50
C LYS A 256 12.48 -3.40 -1.09
N ALA A 257 11.88 -2.21 -1.03
CA ALA A 257 12.47 -0.98 -1.57
C ALA A 257 13.81 -0.66 -0.92
N GLN A 258 13.89 -0.78 0.40
CA GLN A 258 15.10 -0.49 1.16
C GLN A 258 16.21 -1.48 0.90
N LEU A 259 15.89 -2.77 0.84
CA LEU A 259 16.87 -3.77 0.47
C LEU A 259 17.40 -3.50 -0.94
N GLY A 260 16.54 -3.17 -1.89
CA GLY A 260 16.93 -2.79 -3.24
C GLY A 260 17.95 -1.64 -3.24
N GLU A 261 17.70 -0.60 -2.44
CA GLU A 261 18.62 0.54 -2.29
C GLU A 261 19.99 0.14 -1.71
N LEU A 262 19.98 -0.72 -0.69
CA LEU A 262 21.23 -1.21 -0.06
C LEU A 262 22.03 -2.09 -1.00
N LEU A 263 21.38 -2.97 -1.76
CA LEU A 263 22.04 -3.81 -2.75
C LEU A 263 22.68 -2.98 -3.87
N GLN A 264 21.99 -1.94 -4.37
CA GLN A 264 22.55 -1.01 -5.34
C GLN A 264 23.77 -0.25 -4.79
N LYS A 265 23.68 0.26 -3.56
CA LYS A 265 24.82 0.92 -2.90
C LYS A 265 26.01 -0.03 -2.75
N ARG A 266 25.75 -1.27 -2.39
CA ARG A 266 26.81 -2.30 -2.30
C ARG A 266 27.47 -2.56 -3.64
N GLU A 267 26.70 -2.76 -4.70
CA GLU A 267 27.22 -2.99 -6.04
C GLU A 267 28.07 -1.81 -6.52
N GLN A 268 27.65 -0.58 -6.27
CA GLN A 268 28.42 0.62 -6.56
C GLN A 268 29.76 0.63 -5.81
N LEU A 269 29.75 0.26 -4.52
CA LEU A 269 30.97 0.19 -3.68
C LEU A 269 31.90 -0.95 -4.14
N GLU A 270 31.37 -2.10 -4.52
CA GLU A 270 32.16 -3.22 -5.05
C GLU A 270 32.79 -2.87 -6.41
N ASN A 271 32.04 -2.21 -7.28
CA ASN A 271 32.56 -1.70 -8.55
C ASN A 271 33.64 -0.63 -8.38
N GLN A 272 33.51 0.23 -7.37
CA GLN A 272 34.57 1.19 -7.00
C GLN A 272 35.80 0.47 -6.42
N LYS A 273 35.60 -0.52 -5.54
CA LYS A 273 36.69 -1.34 -4.99
C LYS A 273 37.38 -2.14 -6.09
N GLN A 274 36.69 -2.75 -7.04
CA GLN A 274 37.28 -3.47 -8.16
C GLN A 274 38.13 -2.56 -9.02
N LYS A 275 37.75 -1.30 -9.26
CA LYS A 275 38.57 -0.31 -9.95
C LYS A 275 39.86 0.03 -9.19
N ILE A 276 39.77 0.07 -7.83
CA ILE A 276 40.95 0.32 -6.96
C ILE A 276 41.82 -0.95 -6.83
N VAL A 277 41.22 -2.13 -6.77
CA VAL A 277 41.90 -3.43 -6.65
C VAL A 277 42.66 -3.82 -7.93
N GLN A 278 42.08 -3.48 -9.11
CA GLN A 278 42.80 -3.64 -10.37
C GLN A 278 44.09 -2.81 -10.46
N GLN A 279 44.23 -1.80 -9.60
CA GLN A 279 45.44 -0.99 -9.48
C GLN A 279 46.40 -1.46 -8.35
N ASN A 280 46.00 -2.48 -7.54
CA ASN A 280 46.82 -2.91 -6.38
C ASN A 280 46.72 -4.43 -6.14
N PRO A 281 47.74 -5.24 -6.52
CA PRO A 281 47.71 -6.70 -6.46
C PRO A 281 47.62 -7.30 -5.04
N LEU A 282 47.93 -6.52 -3.99
CA LEU A 282 47.94 -6.97 -2.57
C LEU A 282 46.53 -7.10 -1.97
N LEU A 283 45.50 -6.49 -2.59
CA LEU A 283 44.11 -6.52 -2.10
C LEU A 283 43.26 -7.69 -2.65
N GLN A 284 43.78 -8.46 -3.62
CA GLN A 284 43.12 -9.65 -4.16
C GLN A 284 42.91 -10.79 -3.17
N PHE A 285 43.67 -10.80 -2.05
CA PHE A 285 43.65 -11.93 -1.11
C PHE A 285 42.58 -11.90 -0.03
N MET A 286 41.76 -10.83 0.06
CA MET A 286 40.69 -10.68 1.09
C MET A 286 39.28 -10.93 0.60
N GLN A 287 39.05 -11.61 -0.51
CA GLN A 287 37.76 -11.73 -1.18
C GLN A 287 36.91 -12.96 -0.84
N THR A 288 37.15 -13.63 0.31
CA THR A 288 36.40 -14.85 0.67
C THR A 288 35.48 -14.68 1.89
N ALA A 289 34.50 -13.76 1.84
CA ALA A 289 33.46 -13.69 2.88
C ALA A 289 32.12 -13.19 2.30
N GLY A 290 31.52 -14.00 1.43
CA GLY A 290 30.29 -13.60 0.70
C GLY A 290 28.98 -13.67 1.51
N SER A 291 28.86 -14.52 2.52
CA SER A 291 27.60 -14.71 3.27
C SER A 291 27.43 -13.77 4.47
N PHE A 292 28.51 -13.36 5.10
CA PHE A 292 28.49 -12.53 6.31
C PHE A 292 27.93 -11.11 6.10
N VAL A 293 27.95 -10.61 4.87
CA VAL A 293 27.57 -9.22 4.57
C VAL A 293 26.05 -9.02 4.48
N VAL A 294 25.31 -10.05 4.07
CA VAL A 294 23.84 -9.99 3.96
C VAL A 294 23.21 -9.95 5.35
N ASP A 295 23.69 -10.77 6.28
CA ASP A 295 23.20 -10.78 7.66
C ASP A 295 23.45 -9.44 8.36
N VAL A 296 24.62 -8.82 8.13
CA VAL A 296 24.96 -7.50 8.69
C VAL A 296 24.10 -6.38 8.07
N LEU A 297 23.78 -6.46 6.78
CA LEU A 297 22.90 -5.46 6.13
C LEU A 297 21.45 -5.61 6.61
N LEU A 298 20.97 -6.83 6.78
CA LEU A 298 19.65 -7.09 7.37
C LEU A 298 19.58 -6.61 8.82
N GLU A 299 20.61 -6.86 9.64
CA GLU A 299 20.67 -6.34 11.00
C GLU A 299 20.69 -4.81 11.04
N GLN A 300 21.45 -4.13 10.17
CA GLN A 300 21.45 -2.67 10.08
C GLN A 300 20.12 -2.10 9.62
N MET A 301 19.45 -2.75 8.66
CA MET A 301 18.10 -2.34 8.22
C MET A 301 17.11 -2.45 9.39
N LEU A 302 17.16 -3.56 10.10
CA LEU A 302 16.25 -3.82 11.20
C LEU A 302 16.50 -2.88 12.38
N ASP A 303 17.74 -2.54 12.67
CA ASP A 303 18.10 -1.53 13.70
C ASP A 303 17.61 -0.13 13.33
N GLN A 304 17.53 0.20 12.05
CA GLN A 304 17.03 1.50 11.59
C GLN A 304 15.51 1.59 11.67
N TYR A 305 14.79 0.47 11.46
CA TYR A 305 13.33 0.42 11.36
C TYR A 305 12.62 -0.11 12.60
N LEU A 306 13.36 -0.83 13.44
CA LEU A 306 12.84 -1.39 14.68
C LEU A 306 13.61 -0.74 15.82
N PRO A 307 12.96 -0.01 16.74
CA PRO A 307 13.64 0.57 17.91
C PRO A 307 14.46 -0.50 18.62
N GLY A 308 15.70 -0.20 18.99
CA GLY A 308 16.69 -1.15 19.54
C GLY A 308 16.31 -1.90 20.82
N GLU A 309 15.10 -1.65 21.35
CA GLU A 309 14.48 -2.42 22.43
C GLU A 309 13.71 -3.66 21.96
N LEU A 310 13.31 -3.69 20.67
CA LEU A 310 12.70 -4.86 20.06
C LEU A 310 13.82 -5.79 19.58
N LYS A 311 14.33 -6.64 20.44
CA LYS A 311 15.17 -7.79 20.03
C LYS A 311 14.34 -8.65 19.09
N ILE A 312 14.50 -8.40 17.79
CA ILE A 312 13.79 -9.15 16.76
C ILE A 312 14.17 -10.59 16.89
N ALA A 313 13.19 -11.41 17.14
CA ALA A 313 13.38 -12.84 17.20
C ALA A 313 13.96 -13.33 15.85
N LYS A 314 14.97 -14.19 15.86
CA LYS A 314 15.52 -14.87 14.66
C LYS A 314 14.47 -15.34 13.65
N PRO A 315 13.26 -15.76 14.07
CA PRO A 315 12.18 -16.13 13.14
C PRO A 315 11.73 -14.99 12.20
N LEU A 316 11.76 -13.73 12.65
CA LEU A 316 11.39 -12.60 11.78
C LEU A 316 12.47 -12.29 10.76
N LEU A 317 13.75 -12.39 11.16
CA LEU A 317 14.90 -12.27 10.24
C LEU A 317 14.82 -13.30 9.12
N ASN A 318 14.57 -14.57 9.44
CA ASN A 318 14.44 -15.63 8.45
C ASN A 318 13.25 -15.38 7.50
N LYS A 319 12.12 -14.86 8.00
CA LYS A 319 10.96 -14.52 7.18
C LYS A 319 11.23 -13.35 6.24
N LEU A 320 11.98 -12.35 6.70
CA LEU A 320 12.40 -11.23 5.88
C LEU A 320 13.42 -11.68 4.83
N ASP A 321 14.32 -12.59 5.16
CA ASP A 321 15.25 -13.23 4.22
C ASP A 321 14.47 -13.97 3.12
N ASP A 322 13.52 -14.80 3.49
CA ASP A 322 12.62 -15.49 2.54
C ASP A 322 11.82 -14.51 1.67
N LEU A 323 11.32 -13.41 2.22
CA LEU A 323 10.59 -12.39 1.49
C LEU A 323 11.46 -11.68 0.45
N LEU A 324 12.70 -11.36 0.84
CA LEU A 324 13.59 -10.48 0.10
C LEU A 324 14.42 -11.23 -0.95
N PHE A 325 14.81 -12.48 -0.67
CA PHE A 325 15.74 -13.24 -1.50
C PHE A 325 15.10 -14.41 -2.28
N SER A 326 13.89 -14.81 -1.96
CA SER A 326 13.18 -15.81 -2.78
C SER A 326 12.63 -15.16 -4.06
N GLN A 327 13.49 -14.98 -5.06
CA GLN A 327 13.10 -14.50 -6.40
C GLN A 327 12.06 -15.39 -7.09
N ALA A 328 11.80 -16.57 -6.56
CA ALA A 328 10.82 -17.54 -7.07
C ALA A 328 9.88 -18.02 -5.97
N ARG A 329 9.26 -17.09 -5.21
CA ARG A 329 8.14 -17.51 -4.38
C ARG A 329 7.07 -18.06 -5.30
N ILE A 330 6.94 -19.38 -5.33
CA ILE A 330 5.88 -20.02 -6.10
C ILE A 330 4.57 -19.60 -5.45
N LYS A 331 3.91 -18.61 -6.07
CA LYS A 331 2.62 -18.08 -5.64
C LYS A 331 1.56 -19.11 -5.96
N ASN A 332 1.29 -20.00 -5.02
CA ASN A 332 0.29 -21.06 -5.14
C ASN A 332 -0.53 -21.19 -3.85
N GLN A 333 -1.61 -21.95 -3.97
CA GLN A 333 -2.53 -22.21 -2.85
C GLN A 333 -1.81 -22.84 -1.64
N GLU A 334 -0.84 -23.72 -1.87
CA GLU A 334 -0.09 -24.40 -0.82
C GLU A 334 0.72 -23.42 0.03
N ASN A 335 1.42 -22.47 -0.59
CA ASN A 335 2.14 -21.41 0.12
C ASN A 335 1.19 -20.51 0.91
N LEU A 336 0.04 -20.18 0.34
CA LEU A 336 -0.96 -19.39 1.06
C LEU A 336 -1.50 -20.12 2.29
N TYR A 337 -1.73 -21.43 2.21
CA TYR A 337 -2.10 -22.25 3.37
C TYR A 337 -1.00 -22.27 4.44
N LYS A 338 0.26 -22.35 4.03
CA LYS A 338 1.42 -22.31 4.95
C LYS A 338 1.48 -20.98 5.68
N LEU A 339 1.40 -19.86 4.96
CA LEU A 339 1.40 -18.52 5.55
C LEU A 339 0.21 -18.31 6.50
N ARG A 340 -0.97 -18.82 6.14
CA ARG A 340 -2.12 -18.80 7.03
C ARG A 340 -1.87 -19.57 8.32
N ALA A 341 -1.29 -20.77 8.23
CA ALA A 341 -0.96 -21.58 9.39
C ALA A 341 0.09 -20.91 10.29
N GLU A 342 1.10 -20.27 9.69
CA GLU A 342 2.12 -19.50 10.41
C GLU A 342 1.51 -18.31 11.12
N ARG A 343 0.66 -17.54 10.45
CA ARG A 343 -0.08 -16.43 11.03
C ARG A 343 -0.97 -16.89 12.20
N ASP A 344 -1.73 -17.97 12.03
CA ASP A 344 -2.62 -18.49 13.07
C ASP A 344 -1.81 -19.05 14.26
N SER A 345 -0.59 -19.53 14.02
CA SER A 345 0.36 -19.95 15.07
C SER A 345 0.93 -18.74 15.81
N SER A 346 1.38 -17.71 15.09
CA SER A 346 1.95 -16.51 15.71
C SER A 346 0.91 -15.75 16.56
N LEU A 347 -0.39 -15.81 16.21
CA LEU A 347 -1.45 -15.21 17.01
C LEU A 347 -1.51 -15.76 18.45
N LYS A 348 -1.29 -17.06 18.61
CA LYS A 348 -1.28 -17.72 19.93
C LYS A 348 -0.05 -17.33 20.77
N MET A 349 1.01 -16.85 20.11
CA MET A 349 2.25 -16.44 20.78
C MET A 349 2.28 -14.97 21.18
N VAL A 350 1.22 -14.21 20.90
CA VAL A 350 1.16 -12.78 21.21
C VAL A 350 1.01 -12.57 22.71
N THR A 351 2.07 -12.08 23.34
CA THR A 351 2.12 -11.81 24.78
C THR A 351 2.60 -10.40 25.12
N ASP A 352 3.13 -9.68 24.13
CA ASP A 352 3.66 -8.32 24.23
C ASP A 352 3.59 -7.60 22.89
N GLU A 353 4.07 -6.35 22.84
CA GLU A 353 4.09 -5.52 21.61
C GLU A 353 5.01 -6.10 20.52
N ALA A 354 6.11 -6.75 20.88
CA ALA A 354 7.06 -7.31 19.91
C ALA A 354 6.46 -8.54 19.21
N THR A 355 5.81 -9.43 19.93
CA THR A 355 5.11 -10.58 19.39
C THR A 355 3.85 -10.17 18.64
N ALA A 356 3.17 -9.09 19.06
CA ALA A 356 2.06 -8.50 18.32
C ALA A 356 2.51 -7.94 16.97
N LEU A 357 3.66 -7.25 16.92
CA LEU A 357 4.25 -6.77 15.68
C LEU A 357 4.60 -7.94 14.75
N THR A 358 5.22 -9.00 15.27
CA THR A 358 5.54 -10.19 14.48
C THR A 358 4.27 -10.79 13.85
N HIS A 359 3.20 -10.93 14.64
CA HIS A 359 1.91 -11.43 14.13
C HIS A 359 1.28 -10.48 13.09
N ALA A 360 1.36 -9.17 13.30
CA ALA A 360 0.87 -8.19 12.33
C ALA A 360 1.63 -8.31 11.00
N ILE A 361 2.95 -8.49 11.03
CA ILE A 361 3.77 -8.72 9.82
C ILE A 361 3.35 -10.02 9.12
N ASP A 362 3.14 -11.12 9.84
CA ASP A 362 2.63 -12.37 9.26
C ASP A 362 1.29 -12.16 8.57
N SER A 363 0.43 -11.33 9.18
CA SER A 363 -0.86 -10.97 8.62
C SER A 363 -0.73 -10.13 7.34
N PHE A 364 0.18 -9.16 7.32
CA PHE A 364 0.46 -8.32 6.14
C PHE A 364 0.99 -9.16 4.98
N LEU A 365 1.94 -10.06 5.25
CA LEU A 365 2.49 -10.98 4.25
C LEU A 365 1.42 -11.92 3.68
N TYR A 366 0.57 -12.46 4.54
CA TYR A 366 -0.55 -13.31 4.10
C TYR A 366 -1.53 -12.55 3.18
N ILE A 367 -1.89 -11.31 3.54
CA ILE A 367 -2.80 -10.47 2.75
C ILE A 367 -2.16 -10.11 1.41
N GLN A 368 -0.87 -9.78 1.39
CA GLN A 368 -0.13 -9.48 0.18
C GLN A 368 -0.04 -10.71 -0.75
N ASP A 369 0.33 -11.88 -0.23
CA ASP A 369 0.40 -13.11 -1.03
C ASP A 369 -0.97 -13.51 -1.59
N LYS A 370 -2.04 -13.29 -0.81
CA LYS A 370 -3.40 -13.49 -1.28
C LYS A 370 -3.75 -12.55 -2.43
N LEU A 371 -3.41 -11.26 -2.34
CA LEU A 371 -3.57 -10.33 -3.46
C LEU A 371 -2.86 -10.83 -4.70
N GLU A 372 -1.60 -11.26 -4.58
CA GLU A 372 -0.78 -11.69 -5.70
C GLU A 372 -1.23 -13.04 -6.29
N LEU A 373 -1.90 -13.88 -5.49
CA LEU A 373 -2.53 -15.11 -5.98
C LEU A 373 -3.83 -14.81 -6.73
N ASP A 374 -4.68 -13.94 -6.17
CA ASP A 374 -5.97 -13.57 -6.77
C ASP A 374 -5.78 -12.64 -8.00
N PHE A 375 -4.73 -11.82 -7.97
CA PHE A 375 -4.36 -10.84 -9.00
C PHE A 375 -2.84 -10.88 -9.28
N PRO A 376 -2.37 -11.85 -10.07
CA PRO A 376 -0.94 -12.01 -10.37
C PRO A 376 -0.30 -10.77 -11.02
N GLU A 377 -1.11 -9.93 -11.64
CA GLU A 377 -0.69 -8.69 -12.28
C GLU A 377 -0.63 -7.49 -11.34
N SER A 378 -0.91 -7.69 -10.05
CA SER A 378 -0.92 -6.61 -9.05
C SER A 378 0.45 -5.99 -8.82
N GLU A 379 1.54 -6.73 -8.91
CA GLU A 379 2.90 -6.17 -8.90
C GLU A 379 3.31 -5.83 -10.34
N LEU A 380 3.59 -4.53 -10.59
CA LEU A 380 3.94 -4.03 -11.92
C LEU A 380 5.43 -4.21 -12.16
N ILE A 381 5.79 -5.28 -12.85
CA ILE A 381 7.17 -5.57 -13.29
C ILE A 381 7.22 -5.42 -14.80
N LEU A 382 8.00 -4.45 -15.29
CA LEU A 382 8.32 -4.27 -16.70
C LEU A 382 9.69 -4.89 -16.99
N GLN A 383 9.71 -5.83 -17.93
CA GLN A 383 10.94 -6.48 -18.41
C GLN A 383 11.67 -5.59 -19.40
#